data_e1dc98f1374040356a294e92f4d925b7
#
_entry.id   e1dc98f1374040356a294e92f4d925b7
#
_cell.length_a   1.000
_cell.length_b   1.000
_cell.length_c   1.000
_cell.angle_alpha   90.00
_cell.angle_beta   90.00
_cell.angle_gamma   90.00
#
_symmetry.space_group_name_H-M   'P 1'
#
loop_
_entity.id
_entity.type
_entity.pdbx_description
1 polymer ?
#
loop_
_entity_poly.entity_id
_entity_poly.type
_entity_poly.pdbx_seq_one_letter_code
_entity_poly.pdbx_strand_id
1 'polypeptide(L)'
;MSLKTKQRDEKTLSLLRLGMQNIYSLKGNKALIKTTYKHMKEIKIQGILFDDKSSYQQGPSLAPPLIRDALHSGSMNLYSELSVSIENGGIKDMGDFEITDYMDIEKITSQHLQNNSKIFTLGGDHSITYPIIKAHHQKYPKLDILHIDAHADLYENYEGDPFSHACPFARIMENGLATRLVQVGIRTLNPHQTAQAKKFDIEVHQMKDLDLGAITKFKNPLYISLDMDAFDPAFAPGVSHHEPGGLTSRQVIHLIQNLDAEIIGADIVEYNPKRDFQNMTAFLAAKMMKEILGKML
;
A
#
# COMPACT_ATOMS: atom_id res chain seq x y z
N MET A 1 23.04 -46.04 4.52
CA MET A 1 22.02 -45.17 3.95
C MET A 1 20.71 -45.94 3.93
N SER A 2 19.74 -45.50 4.72
CA SER A 2 18.57 -46.26 5.18
C SER A 2 17.42 -46.23 4.15
N LEU A 3 16.73 -47.37 4.03
CA LEU A 3 15.53 -47.59 3.20
C LEU A 3 14.40 -46.50 3.34
N LYS A 4 14.43 -45.74 4.42
CA LYS A 4 13.47 -44.65 4.66
C LYS A 4 13.66 -43.38 3.78
N THR A 5 14.87 -43.18 3.25
CA THR A 5 15.16 -42.04 2.36
C THR A 5 14.63 -42.31 0.95
N LYS A 6 14.71 -43.55 0.47
CA LYS A 6 14.18 -43.93 -0.85
C LYS A 6 12.64 -43.84 -0.97
N GLN A 7 11.92 -44.19 0.10
CA GLN A 7 10.45 -44.10 0.06
C GLN A 7 9.90 -42.66 0.09
N ARG A 8 10.68 -41.70 0.62
CA ARG A 8 10.29 -40.28 0.60
C ARG A 8 10.40 -39.66 -0.79
N ASP A 9 11.45 -40.04 -1.51
CA ASP A 9 11.70 -39.53 -2.87
C ASP A 9 10.69 -40.06 -3.89
N GLU A 10 10.28 -41.34 -3.76
CA GLU A 10 9.27 -41.93 -4.65
C GLU A 10 7.87 -41.34 -4.43
N LYS A 11 7.50 -40.99 -3.20
CA LYS A 11 6.21 -40.33 -2.91
C LYS A 11 6.17 -38.91 -3.46
N THR A 12 7.26 -38.17 -3.35
CA THR A 12 7.39 -36.80 -3.90
C THR A 12 7.38 -36.81 -5.42
N LEU A 13 8.05 -37.76 -6.05
CA LEU A 13 8.03 -37.97 -7.51
C LEU A 13 6.65 -38.42 -8.03
N SER A 14 5.90 -39.20 -7.23
CA SER A 14 4.54 -39.63 -7.62
C SER A 14 3.55 -38.47 -7.56
N LEU A 15 3.67 -37.57 -6.59
CA LEU A 15 2.82 -36.37 -6.49
C LEU A 15 3.14 -35.37 -7.60
N LEU A 16 4.41 -35.21 -7.98
CA LEU A 16 4.80 -34.40 -9.13
C LEU A 16 4.31 -35.00 -10.47
N ARG A 17 4.31 -36.32 -10.63
CA ARG A 17 3.76 -37.01 -11.80
C ARG A 17 2.24 -36.91 -11.90
N LEU A 18 1.52 -36.98 -10.78
CA LEU A 18 0.06 -36.75 -10.74
C LEU A 18 -0.31 -35.28 -11.10
N GLY A 19 0.48 -34.32 -10.64
CA GLY A 19 0.30 -32.91 -11.04
C GLY A 19 0.55 -32.68 -12.53
N MET A 20 1.58 -33.33 -13.10
CA MET A 20 1.89 -33.21 -14.54
C MET A 20 0.92 -33.99 -15.44
N GLN A 21 0.38 -35.13 -15.02
CA GLN A 21 -0.63 -35.86 -15.80
C GLN A 21 -1.95 -35.11 -15.92
N ASN A 22 -2.33 -34.29 -14.91
CA ASN A 22 -3.49 -33.42 -15.00
C ASN A 22 -3.31 -32.23 -15.96
N ILE A 23 -2.05 -31.84 -16.25
CA ILE A 23 -1.76 -30.76 -17.21
C ILE A 23 -1.89 -31.25 -18.69
N TYR A 24 -1.61 -32.52 -18.97
CA TYR A 24 -1.72 -33.08 -20.34
C TYR A 24 -3.10 -33.61 -20.74
N SER A 25 -4.02 -33.78 -19.78
CA SER A 25 -5.41 -34.22 -20.05
C SER A 25 -6.35 -33.09 -20.49
N LEU A 26 -5.91 -31.83 -20.60
CA LEU A 26 -6.74 -30.66 -20.85
C LEU A 26 -6.75 -30.20 -22.33
N LYS A 27 -6.63 -31.10 -23.33
CA LYS A 27 -6.88 -30.73 -24.73
C LYS A 27 -8.34 -30.37 -25.07
N GLY A 28 -9.24 -30.34 -24.07
CA GLY A 28 -10.67 -30.05 -24.24
C GLY A 28 -11.24 -28.76 -23.61
N ASN A 29 -10.49 -28.03 -22.79
CA ASN A 29 -11.10 -26.98 -21.95
C ASN A 29 -10.46 -25.59 -22.04
N LYS A 30 -10.37 -25.01 -23.25
CA LYS A 30 -10.12 -23.57 -23.44
C LYS A 30 -11.18 -22.69 -22.75
N ALA A 31 -12.38 -23.23 -22.49
CA ALA A 31 -13.45 -22.54 -21.79
C ALA A 31 -13.22 -22.45 -20.28
N LEU A 32 -12.71 -23.52 -19.62
CA LEU A 32 -12.46 -23.52 -18.16
C LEU A 32 -11.31 -22.59 -17.78
N ILE A 33 -10.22 -22.55 -18.56
CA ILE A 33 -9.12 -21.62 -18.33
C ILE A 33 -9.59 -20.18 -18.49
N LYS A 34 -10.40 -19.88 -19.53
CA LYS A 34 -11.01 -18.54 -19.69
C LYS A 34 -11.95 -18.17 -18.55
N THR A 35 -12.64 -19.13 -17.94
CA THR A 35 -13.58 -18.86 -16.83
C THR A 35 -12.83 -18.58 -15.52
N THR A 36 -11.70 -19.24 -15.27
CA THR A 36 -10.87 -19.00 -14.08
C THR A 36 -10.17 -17.63 -14.15
N TYR A 37 -9.69 -17.22 -15.33
CA TYR A 37 -9.14 -15.87 -15.54
C TYR A 37 -10.21 -14.75 -15.52
N LYS A 38 -11.49 -15.06 -15.66
CA LYS A 38 -12.57 -14.07 -15.72
C LYS A 38 -12.90 -13.43 -14.37
N HIS A 39 -12.33 -13.93 -13.25
CA HIS A 39 -12.60 -13.44 -11.90
C HIS A 39 -11.37 -12.83 -11.17
N MET A 40 -10.19 -12.79 -11.80
CA MET A 40 -9.06 -12.05 -11.20
C MET A 40 -9.34 -10.56 -11.34
N LYS A 41 -9.39 -9.85 -10.21
CA LYS A 41 -9.49 -8.39 -10.19
C LYS A 41 -8.18 -7.82 -10.74
N GLU A 42 -8.25 -7.01 -11.80
CA GLU A 42 -7.10 -6.29 -12.34
C GLU A 42 -6.59 -5.30 -11.29
N ILE A 43 -5.28 -5.22 -11.09
CA ILE A 43 -4.67 -4.17 -10.28
C ILE A 43 -4.13 -3.11 -11.22
N LYS A 44 -4.53 -1.85 -11.02
CA LYS A 44 -4.01 -0.72 -11.78
C LYS A 44 -3.09 0.10 -10.89
N ILE A 45 -1.89 0.41 -11.40
CA ILE A 45 -0.94 1.31 -10.77
C ILE A 45 -1.13 2.68 -11.39
N GLN A 46 -1.30 3.70 -10.57
CA GLN A 46 -1.35 5.11 -11.01
C GLN A 46 -0.32 5.92 -10.23
N GLY A 47 0.34 6.87 -10.87
CA GLY A 47 1.18 7.87 -10.22
C GLY A 47 0.44 9.20 -10.13
N ILE A 48 0.43 9.85 -8.98
CA ILE A 48 -0.16 11.16 -8.75
C ILE A 48 0.96 12.15 -8.46
N LEU A 49 1.24 13.03 -9.43
CA LEU A 49 2.31 14.03 -9.34
C LEU A 49 1.77 15.29 -8.66
N PHE A 50 1.59 15.24 -7.34
CA PHE A 50 1.01 16.32 -6.57
C PHE A 50 1.65 16.46 -5.18
N ASP A 51 2.09 17.67 -4.81
CA ASP A 51 2.63 18.00 -3.49
C ASP A 51 2.37 19.47 -3.09
N ASP A 52 1.35 20.09 -3.67
CA ASP A 52 0.98 21.48 -3.38
C ASP A 52 0.37 21.68 -2.00
N LYS A 53 0.07 20.59 -1.29
CA LYS A 53 -0.47 20.60 0.08
C LYS A 53 0.57 20.26 1.15
N SER A 54 1.83 20.07 0.77
CA SER A 54 2.95 19.90 1.69
C SER A 54 3.19 21.17 2.50
N SER A 55 3.30 21.04 3.81
CA SER A 55 3.47 22.19 4.73
C SER A 55 4.93 22.62 4.91
N TYR A 56 5.90 21.79 4.51
CA TYR A 56 7.32 22.07 4.75
C TYR A 56 8.17 22.06 3.47
N GLN A 57 8.33 20.93 2.84
CA GLN A 57 9.18 20.79 1.65
C GLN A 57 8.47 20.04 0.53
N GLN A 58 8.34 20.67 -0.61
CA GLN A 58 7.90 20.01 -1.84
C GLN A 58 9.00 19.12 -2.40
N GLY A 59 8.61 18.04 -3.04
CA GLY A 59 9.46 17.04 -3.68
C GLY A 59 8.76 15.70 -3.88
N PRO A 60 7.76 15.32 -3.04
CA PRO A 60 7.04 14.06 -3.19
C PRO A 60 6.35 13.88 -4.55
N SER A 61 5.94 14.94 -5.24
CA SER A 61 5.39 14.86 -6.61
C SER A 61 6.35 14.22 -7.63
N LEU A 62 7.65 14.20 -7.34
CA LEU A 62 8.68 13.59 -8.19
C LEU A 62 8.85 12.09 -7.92
N ALA A 63 8.21 11.53 -6.90
CA ALA A 63 8.42 10.17 -6.43
C ALA A 63 7.94 9.07 -7.40
N PRO A 64 6.76 9.17 -8.04
CA PRO A 64 6.17 8.05 -8.78
C PRO A 64 7.09 7.45 -9.86
N PRO A 65 7.71 8.22 -10.77
CA PRO A 65 8.62 7.65 -11.77
C PRO A 65 9.87 7.01 -11.13
N LEU A 66 10.42 7.59 -10.06
CA LEU A 66 11.63 7.08 -9.43
C LEU A 66 11.42 5.77 -8.65
N ILE A 67 10.23 5.56 -8.09
CA ILE A 67 9.85 4.28 -7.48
C ILE A 67 9.76 3.19 -8.57
N ARG A 68 9.19 3.51 -9.74
CA ARG A 68 9.16 2.58 -10.89
C ARG A 68 10.55 2.27 -11.40
N ASP A 69 11.41 3.28 -11.55
CA ASP A 69 12.80 3.11 -11.97
C ASP A 69 13.55 2.19 -10.98
N ALA A 70 13.37 2.36 -9.68
CA ALA A 70 13.94 1.48 -8.68
C ALA A 70 13.42 0.03 -8.82
N LEU A 71 12.11 -0.16 -9.01
CA LEU A 71 11.50 -1.47 -9.19
C LEU A 71 12.06 -2.21 -10.42
N HIS A 72 12.30 -1.49 -11.51
CA HIS A 72 12.75 -2.05 -12.79
C HIS A 72 14.26 -1.86 -13.05
N SER A 73 15.03 -1.43 -12.06
CA SER A 73 16.45 -1.11 -12.20
C SER A 73 17.36 -2.31 -12.53
N GLY A 74 16.85 -3.55 -12.46
CA GLY A 74 17.65 -4.78 -12.59
C GLY A 74 18.34 -5.20 -11.29
N SER A 75 18.35 -4.38 -10.23
CA SER A 75 18.87 -4.77 -8.92
C SER A 75 17.83 -5.50 -8.05
N MET A 76 16.57 -5.51 -8.47
CA MET A 76 15.45 -6.18 -7.80
C MET A 76 14.83 -7.22 -8.72
N ASN A 77 14.41 -8.36 -8.16
CA ASN A 77 13.51 -9.26 -8.86
C ASN A 77 12.04 -8.82 -8.62
N LEU A 78 11.12 -9.34 -9.44
CA LEU A 78 9.69 -9.00 -9.38
C LEU A 78 8.88 -10.03 -8.54
N TYR A 79 9.47 -10.56 -7.47
CA TYR A 79 8.82 -11.46 -6.52
C TYR A 79 8.75 -10.83 -5.14
N SER A 80 7.58 -10.90 -4.50
CA SER A 80 7.46 -10.63 -3.07
C SER A 80 8.19 -11.72 -2.25
N GLU A 81 8.44 -11.50 -0.97
CA GLU A 81 9.03 -12.54 -0.10
C GLU A 81 8.10 -13.74 0.10
N LEU A 82 6.80 -13.59 -0.14
CA LEU A 82 5.83 -14.69 -0.19
C LEU A 82 5.88 -15.46 -1.52
N SER A 83 6.89 -15.22 -2.34
CA SER A 83 7.11 -15.87 -3.65
C SER A 83 5.98 -15.60 -4.67
N VAL A 84 5.26 -14.50 -4.53
CA VAL A 84 4.25 -14.06 -5.51
C VAL A 84 4.92 -13.18 -6.56
N SER A 85 4.79 -13.55 -7.83
CA SER A 85 5.28 -12.74 -8.96
C SER A 85 4.32 -11.61 -9.25
N ILE A 86 4.81 -10.38 -9.30
CA ILE A 86 4.03 -9.21 -9.73
C ILE A 86 4.11 -8.96 -11.25
N GLU A 87 4.92 -9.71 -11.98
CA GLU A 87 5.13 -9.56 -13.42
C GLU A 87 3.92 -10.04 -14.25
N ASN A 88 3.29 -11.14 -13.83
CA ASN A 88 2.24 -11.84 -14.58
C ASN A 88 0.86 -11.79 -13.88
N GLY A 89 0.70 -10.98 -12.86
CA GLY A 89 -0.44 -11.03 -11.94
C GLY A 89 -1.67 -10.24 -12.35
N GLY A 90 -1.81 -9.81 -13.63
CA GLY A 90 -2.92 -8.95 -14.03
C GLY A 90 -2.76 -7.51 -13.53
N ILE A 91 -1.52 -7.04 -13.41
CA ILE A 91 -1.17 -5.68 -13.04
C ILE A 91 -1.01 -4.84 -14.31
N LYS A 92 -1.62 -3.66 -14.32
CA LYS A 92 -1.52 -2.69 -15.41
C LYS A 92 -1.05 -1.35 -14.87
N ASP A 93 0.08 -0.87 -15.37
CA ASP A 93 0.54 0.48 -15.08
C ASP A 93 -0.18 1.49 -15.99
N MET A 94 -0.79 2.49 -15.37
CA MET A 94 -1.57 3.53 -16.03
C MET A 94 -0.73 4.80 -16.27
N GLY A 95 0.51 4.84 -15.77
CA GLY A 95 1.40 5.99 -15.84
C GLY A 95 1.17 7.03 -14.75
N ASP A 96 1.72 8.22 -14.99
CA ASP A 96 1.73 9.34 -14.05
C ASP A 96 0.77 10.45 -14.53
N PHE A 97 0.09 11.06 -13.57
CA PHE A 97 -0.92 12.10 -13.79
C PHE A 97 -0.51 13.39 -13.09
N GLU A 98 -0.29 14.44 -13.87
CA GLU A 98 -0.16 15.80 -13.35
C GLU A 98 -1.53 16.30 -12.89
N ILE A 99 -1.60 16.92 -11.73
CA ILE A 99 -2.84 17.37 -11.10
C ILE A 99 -2.89 18.89 -11.13
N THR A 100 -3.92 19.42 -11.75
CA THR A 100 -4.19 20.87 -11.76
C THR A 100 -5.26 21.25 -10.74
N ASP A 101 -6.34 20.49 -10.65
CA ASP A 101 -7.35 20.64 -9.61
C ASP A 101 -7.22 19.47 -8.65
N TYR A 102 -7.10 19.75 -7.36
CA TYR A 102 -6.92 18.73 -6.32
C TYR A 102 -7.98 17.61 -6.40
N MET A 103 -9.23 17.94 -6.76
CA MET A 103 -10.30 16.94 -6.87
C MET A 103 -10.28 16.13 -8.18
N ASP A 104 -9.39 16.42 -9.12
CA ASP A 104 -9.17 15.56 -10.28
C ASP A 104 -8.58 14.20 -9.89
N ILE A 105 -7.90 14.12 -8.74
CA ILE A 105 -7.42 12.85 -8.15
C ILE A 105 -8.59 11.89 -7.93
N GLU A 106 -9.73 12.37 -7.37
CA GLU A 106 -10.93 11.55 -7.19
C GLU A 106 -11.48 11.06 -8.54
N LYS A 107 -11.52 11.94 -9.56
CA LYS A 107 -12.05 11.62 -10.90
C LYS A 107 -11.18 10.55 -11.59
N ILE A 108 -9.85 10.72 -11.58
CA ILE A 108 -8.89 9.76 -12.15
C ILE A 108 -9.02 8.41 -11.45
N THR A 109 -9.02 8.40 -10.12
CA THR A 109 -9.14 7.17 -9.35
C THR A 109 -10.48 6.46 -9.60
N SER A 110 -11.59 7.21 -9.68
CA SER A 110 -12.92 6.65 -9.99
C SER A 110 -12.97 6.00 -11.38
N GLN A 111 -12.31 6.61 -12.38
CA GLN A 111 -12.19 6.02 -13.72
C GLN A 111 -11.38 4.72 -13.69
N HIS A 112 -10.30 4.67 -12.93
CA HIS A 112 -9.48 3.48 -12.81
C HIS A 112 -10.16 2.36 -12.02
N LEU A 113 -11.03 2.68 -11.05
CA LEU A 113 -11.80 1.70 -10.25
C LEU A 113 -12.90 0.98 -11.04
N GLN A 114 -13.17 1.40 -12.28
CA GLN A 114 -14.13 0.71 -13.15
C GLN A 114 -13.68 -0.74 -13.43
N ASN A 115 -14.63 -1.57 -13.88
CA ASN A 115 -14.41 -2.99 -14.23
C ASN A 115 -13.88 -3.85 -13.07
N ASN A 116 -14.24 -3.50 -11.84
CA ASN A 116 -13.87 -4.23 -10.63
C ASN A 116 -12.35 -4.27 -10.35
N SER A 117 -11.61 -3.26 -10.83
CA SER A 117 -10.17 -3.13 -10.57
C SER A 117 -9.89 -2.76 -9.12
N LYS A 118 -8.70 -3.12 -8.64
CA LYS A 118 -8.04 -2.59 -7.44
C LYS A 118 -7.04 -1.51 -7.86
N ILE A 119 -6.77 -0.54 -7.01
CA ILE A 119 -5.83 0.55 -7.35
C ILE A 119 -4.65 0.56 -6.40
N PHE A 120 -3.46 0.68 -6.98
CA PHE A 120 -2.23 0.98 -6.25
C PHE A 120 -1.76 2.37 -6.70
N THR A 121 -1.63 3.30 -5.76
CA THR A 121 -1.20 4.67 -6.06
C THR A 121 0.24 4.89 -5.60
N LEU A 122 1.07 5.41 -6.49
CA LEU A 122 2.35 6.03 -6.16
C LEU A 122 2.09 7.51 -6.02
N GLY A 123 2.33 8.05 -4.84
CA GLY A 123 1.90 9.39 -4.53
C GLY A 123 2.99 10.41 -4.49
N GLY A 124 2.49 11.59 -4.36
CA GLY A 124 3.06 12.80 -3.90
C GLY A 124 2.96 12.93 -2.38
N ASP A 125 2.43 14.06 -1.91
CA ASP A 125 2.20 14.27 -0.47
C ASP A 125 0.96 13.51 0.03
N HIS A 126 0.80 13.38 1.35
CA HIS A 126 -0.26 12.57 1.96
C HIS A 126 -1.69 13.09 1.72
N SER A 127 -1.85 14.35 1.28
CA SER A 127 -3.17 14.93 0.99
C SER A 127 -3.94 14.15 -0.08
N ILE A 128 -3.23 13.50 -1.02
CA ILE A 128 -3.84 12.77 -2.13
C ILE A 128 -4.73 11.62 -1.66
N THR A 129 -4.49 11.08 -0.46
CA THR A 129 -5.23 9.93 0.07
C THR A 129 -6.70 10.26 0.30
N TYR A 130 -7.05 11.50 0.68
CA TYR A 130 -8.46 11.87 0.88
C TYR A 130 -9.31 11.74 -0.41
N PRO A 131 -8.99 12.36 -1.55
CA PRO A 131 -9.75 12.18 -2.77
C PRO A 131 -9.70 10.75 -3.32
N ILE A 132 -8.62 9.99 -3.09
CA ILE A 132 -8.53 8.58 -3.45
C ILE A 132 -9.53 7.75 -2.64
N ILE A 133 -9.62 7.96 -1.34
CA ILE A 133 -10.58 7.27 -0.46
C ILE A 133 -12.02 7.66 -0.82
N LYS A 134 -12.30 8.90 -1.20
CA LYS A 134 -13.62 9.30 -1.72
C LYS A 134 -14.03 8.43 -2.92
N ALA A 135 -13.12 8.22 -3.87
CA ALA A 135 -13.37 7.35 -5.02
C ALA A 135 -13.60 5.90 -4.60
N HIS A 136 -12.81 5.36 -3.66
CA HIS A 136 -12.98 4.00 -3.16
C HIS A 136 -14.30 3.82 -2.40
N HIS A 137 -14.70 4.79 -1.58
CA HIS A 137 -15.93 4.74 -0.80
C HIS A 137 -17.19 4.60 -1.67
N GLN A 138 -17.21 5.20 -2.86
CA GLN A 138 -18.32 5.05 -3.80
C GLN A 138 -18.54 3.58 -4.20
N LYS A 139 -17.48 2.78 -4.25
CA LYS A 139 -17.52 1.36 -4.61
C LYS A 139 -17.58 0.44 -3.38
N TYR A 140 -16.95 0.85 -2.29
CA TYR A 140 -16.82 0.11 -1.05
C TYR A 140 -17.33 0.99 0.13
N PRO A 141 -18.66 1.09 0.34
CA PRO A 141 -19.24 1.95 1.39
C PRO A 141 -18.84 1.55 2.81
N LYS A 142 -18.38 0.33 2.99
CA LYS A 142 -17.77 -0.16 4.23
C LYS A 142 -16.34 -0.57 3.92
N LEU A 143 -15.40 0.31 4.16
CA LEU A 143 -13.98 0.02 4.04
C LEU A 143 -13.25 0.33 5.34
N ASP A 144 -12.21 -0.42 5.62
CA ASP A 144 -11.27 -0.17 6.71
C ASP A 144 -9.98 0.40 6.13
N ILE A 145 -9.28 1.22 6.91
CA ILE A 145 -7.99 1.80 6.53
C ILE A 145 -6.92 1.36 7.52
N LEU A 146 -5.80 0.88 6.99
CA LEU A 146 -4.54 0.75 7.71
C LEU A 146 -3.62 1.88 7.26
N HIS A 147 -3.37 2.82 8.15
CA HIS A 147 -2.47 3.95 7.97
C HIS A 147 -1.17 3.69 8.71
N ILE A 148 -0.06 3.65 8.00
CA ILE A 148 1.29 3.39 8.53
C ILE A 148 2.11 4.65 8.35
N ASP A 149 2.48 5.33 9.46
CA ASP A 149 2.97 6.70 9.44
C ASP A 149 3.64 7.07 10.77
N ALA A 150 4.49 8.10 10.76
CA ALA A 150 4.97 8.77 11.97
C ALA A 150 3.90 9.71 12.57
N HIS A 151 3.07 10.29 11.69
CA HIS A 151 2.09 11.32 11.96
C HIS A 151 0.67 10.74 11.95
N ALA A 152 -0.24 11.35 12.69
CA ALA A 152 -1.63 10.89 12.69
C ALA A 152 -2.47 11.55 11.57
N ASP A 153 -2.03 12.69 11.04
CA ASP A 153 -2.68 13.47 9.97
C ASP A 153 -4.16 13.75 10.22
N LEU A 154 -4.43 14.10 11.49
CA LEU A 154 -5.78 14.32 12.04
C LEU A 154 -6.10 15.79 12.32
N TYR A 155 -5.36 16.72 11.75
CA TYR A 155 -5.70 18.13 11.90
C TYR A 155 -7.00 18.46 11.14
N GLU A 156 -7.92 19.20 11.78
CA GLU A 156 -9.10 19.74 11.10
C GLU A 156 -8.73 20.80 10.07
N ASN A 157 -7.64 21.51 10.36
CA ASN A 157 -7.07 22.56 9.53
C ASN A 157 -5.59 22.70 9.91
N TYR A 158 -4.71 22.78 8.95
CA TYR A 158 -3.31 23.04 9.18
C TYR A 158 -2.89 24.27 8.39
N GLU A 159 -2.42 25.30 9.08
CA GLU A 159 -2.01 26.59 8.50
C GLU A 159 -3.05 27.25 7.59
N GLY A 160 -4.33 27.07 7.88
CA GLY A 160 -5.44 27.64 7.12
C GLY A 160 -5.96 26.74 5.98
N ASP A 161 -5.33 25.58 5.73
CA ASP A 161 -5.78 24.64 4.70
C ASP A 161 -6.37 23.37 5.33
N PRO A 162 -7.69 23.11 5.17
CA PRO A 162 -8.32 21.88 5.64
C PRO A 162 -7.95 20.65 4.79
N PHE A 163 -7.32 20.84 3.64
CA PHE A 163 -6.83 19.77 2.74
C PHE A 163 -5.31 19.64 2.74
N SER A 164 -4.61 20.26 3.71
CA SER A 164 -3.18 20.03 3.92
C SER A 164 -2.89 18.54 4.07
N HIS A 165 -1.65 18.12 3.72
CA HIS A 165 -1.19 16.75 3.90
C HIS A 165 -1.27 16.26 5.37
N ALA A 166 -1.36 17.18 6.33
CA ALA A 166 -1.56 16.86 7.76
C ALA A 166 -3.05 16.62 8.15
N CYS A 167 -3.98 16.61 7.17
CA CYS A 167 -5.43 16.62 7.41
C CYS A 167 -6.22 15.46 6.77
N PRO A 168 -5.66 14.58 5.90
CA PRO A 168 -6.46 13.66 5.09
C PRO A 168 -7.34 12.74 5.92
N PHE A 169 -6.84 12.21 7.03
CA PHE A 169 -7.60 11.28 7.86
C PHE A 169 -8.69 11.96 8.69
N ALA A 170 -8.51 13.23 9.07
CA ALA A 170 -9.60 14.01 9.64
C ALA A 170 -10.75 14.16 8.62
N ARG A 171 -10.43 14.54 7.36
CA ARG A 171 -11.42 14.64 6.27
C ARG A 171 -12.13 13.34 5.99
N ILE A 172 -11.39 12.23 5.95
CA ILE A 172 -11.94 10.88 5.72
C ILE A 172 -12.95 10.51 6.80
N MET A 173 -12.58 10.69 8.07
CA MET A 173 -13.44 10.31 9.20
C MET A 173 -14.64 11.25 9.37
N GLU A 174 -14.48 12.55 9.18
CA GLU A 174 -15.57 13.53 9.22
C GLU A 174 -16.65 13.29 8.17
N ASN A 175 -16.23 12.82 7.00
CA ASN A 175 -17.16 12.52 5.89
C ASN A 175 -17.69 11.08 5.94
N GLY A 176 -17.33 10.29 6.95
CA GLY A 176 -17.78 8.90 7.11
C GLY A 176 -17.31 7.98 5.99
N LEU A 177 -16.13 8.25 5.39
CA LEU A 177 -15.64 7.52 4.23
C LEU A 177 -14.95 6.20 4.60
N ALA A 178 -14.65 5.98 5.88
CA ALA A 178 -14.11 4.72 6.39
C ALA A 178 -14.92 4.24 7.61
N THR A 179 -15.03 2.93 7.77
CA THR A 179 -15.71 2.29 8.91
C THR A 179 -14.77 2.16 10.10
N ARG A 180 -13.50 1.93 9.84
CA ARG A 180 -12.44 1.74 10.84
C ARG A 180 -11.14 2.34 10.32
N LEU A 181 -10.45 3.09 11.16
CA LEU A 181 -9.10 3.60 10.89
C LEU A 181 -8.15 3.08 11.96
N VAL A 182 -7.12 2.35 11.51
CA VAL A 182 -6.03 1.85 12.36
C VAL A 182 -4.75 2.56 11.95
N GLN A 183 -4.12 3.26 12.88
CA GLN A 183 -2.88 4.00 12.66
C GLN A 183 -1.73 3.31 13.38
N VAL A 184 -0.61 3.11 12.68
CA VAL A 184 0.55 2.33 13.15
C VAL A 184 1.84 3.10 12.91
N GLY A 185 2.71 3.13 13.91
CA GLY A 185 4.00 3.81 13.81
C GLY A 185 4.00 5.23 14.37
N ILE A 186 2.83 5.69 14.82
CA ILE A 186 2.63 7.07 15.28
C ILE A 186 3.54 7.41 16.46
N ARG A 187 4.22 8.56 16.36
CA ARG A 187 5.13 9.02 17.42
C ARG A 187 5.13 10.54 17.64
N THR A 188 4.21 11.26 16.96
CA THR A 188 4.13 12.74 16.97
C THR A 188 2.79 13.27 17.50
N LEU A 189 1.98 12.45 18.20
CA LEU A 189 0.69 12.88 18.71
C LEU A 189 0.81 14.06 19.65
N ASN A 190 0.05 15.11 19.37
CA ASN A 190 -0.18 16.23 20.28
C ASN A 190 -1.60 16.16 20.90
N PRO A 191 -1.94 17.05 21.87
CA PRO A 191 -3.26 17.01 22.50
C PRO A 191 -4.44 17.19 21.53
N HIS A 192 -4.29 18.00 20.47
CA HIS A 192 -5.32 18.21 19.45
C HIS A 192 -5.58 16.91 18.67
N GLN A 193 -4.53 16.29 18.13
CA GLN A 193 -4.67 15.04 17.38
C GLN A 193 -5.16 13.89 18.27
N THR A 194 -4.77 13.86 19.55
CA THR A 194 -5.31 12.90 20.53
C THR A 194 -6.81 13.09 20.73
N ALA A 195 -7.29 14.32 20.78
CA ALA A 195 -8.73 14.61 20.88
C ALA A 195 -9.48 14.18 19.62
N GLN A 196 -8.92 14.41 18.44
CA GLN A 196 -9.48 13.95 17.16
C GLN A 196 -9.53 12.43 17.06
N ALA A 197 -8.46 11.73 17.45
CA ALA A 197 -8.43 10.28 17.47
C ALA A 197 -9.55 9.71 18.36
N LYS A 198 -9.75 10.31 19.54
CA LYS A 198 -10.85 9.94 20.43
C LYS A 198 -12.24 10.27 19.85
N LYS A 199 -12.40 11.43 19.22
CA LYS A 199 -13.67 11.87 18.59
C LYS A 199 -14.15 10.88 17.54
N PHE A 200 -13.25 10.30 16.77
CA PHE A 200 -13.54 9.38 15.66
C PHE A 200 -13.32 7.91 15.99
N ASP A 201 -13.05 7.57 17.24
CA ASP A 201 -12.79 6.19 17.70
C ASP A 201 -11.66 5.50 16.89
N ILE A 202 -10.56 6.23 16.66
CA ILE A 202 -9.41 5.76 15.86
C ILE A 202 -8.50 4.88 16.73
N GLU A 203 -8.11 3.72 16.21
CA GLU A 203 -7.14 2.84 16.85
C GLU A 203 -5.73 3.32 16.55
N VAL A 204 -5.06 3.94 17.52
CA VAL A 204 -3.71 4.48 17.36
C VAL A 204 -2.68 3.62 18.09
N HIS A 205 -1.82 2.96 17.32
CA HIS A 205 -0.69 2.16 17.81
C HIS A 205 0.59 2.99 17.74
N GLN A 206 0.96 3.60 18.87
CA GLN A 206 2.16 4.43 18.97
C GLN A 206 3.42 3.58 19.06
N MET A 207 4.54 4.09 18.52
CA MET A 207 5.83 3.40 18.53
C MET A 207 6.29 2.96 19.92
N LYS A 208 6.01 3.78 20.95
CA LYS A 208 6.43 3.48 22.34
C LYS A 208 5.82 2.21 22.93
N ASP A 209 4.63 1.79 22.46
CA ASP A 209 3.86 0.66 23.00
C ASP A 209 3.44 -0.31 21.87
N LEU A 210 4.20 -0.36 20.76
CA LEU A 210 3.81 -1.02 19.53
C LEU A 210 3.81 -2.54 19.64
N ASP A 211 2.64 -3.15 19.43
CA ASP A 211 2.46 -4.59 19.20
C ASP A 211 1.84 -4.82 17.81
N LEU A 212 2.66 -5.16 16.84
CA LEU A 212 2.20 -5.45 15.47
C LEU A 212 1.34 -6.72 15.37
N GLY A 213 1.46 -7.66 16.30
CA GLY A 213 0.67 -8.88 16.33
C GLY A 213 -0.82 -8.65 16.58
N ALA A 214 -1.16 -7.54 17.23
CA ALA A 214 -2.55 -7.15 17.49
C ALA A 214 -3.28 -6.58 16.24
N ILE A 215 -2.55 -6.23 15.16
CA ILE A 215 -3.05 -5.39 14.04
C ILE A 215 -3.31 -6.21 12.77
N THR A 216 -3.64 -7.47 12.84
CA THR A 216 -3.62 -8.32 11.63
C THR A 216 -4.98 -8.56 11.00
N LYS A 217 -6.10 -8.28 11.68
CA LYS A 217 -7.45 -8.67 11.22
C LYS A 217 -8.33 -7.49 10.87
N PHE A 218 -8.87 -7.51 9.66
CA PHE A 218 -9.84 -6.54 9.17
C PHE A 218 -11.08 -7.29 8.64
N LYS A 219 -12.28 -6.78 8.96
CA LYS A 219 -13.55 -7.42 8.58
C LYS A 219 -14.10 -6.90 7.27
N ASN A 220 -13.80 -5.65 6.96
CA ASN A 220 -14.21 -4.99 5.72
C ASN A 220 -13.05 -4.99 4.71
N PRO A 221 -13.32 -4.70 3.43
CA PRO A 221 -12.26 -4.45 2.45
C PRO A 221 -11.27 -3.41 2.98
N LEU A 222 -9.98 -3.69 2.83
CA LEU A 222 -8.90 -2.90 3.41
C LEU A 222 -8.21 -2.01 2.38
N TYR A 223 -8.03 -0.74 2.72
CA TYR A 223 -7.10 0.17 2.06
C TYR A 223 -5.85 0.37 2.91
N ILE A 224 -4.66 0.29 2.32
CA ILE A 224 -3.39 0.54 3.00
C ILE A 224 -2.85 1.90 2.53
N SER A 225 -2.63 2.82 3.48
CA SER A 225 -1.90 4.06 3.23
C SER A 225 -0.56 3.99 3.93
N LEU A 226 0.52 4.03 3.16
CA LEU A 226 1.89 3.93 3.65
C LEU A 226 2.63 5.24 3.39
N ASP A 227 2.87 6.00 4.46
CA ASP A 227 3.81 7.10 4.46
C ASP A 227 5.25 6.59 4.59
N MET A 228 6.16 7.12 3.78
CA MET A 228 7.56 6.71 3.84
C MET A 228 8.28 7.22 5.09
N ASP A 229 7.73 8.21 5.79
CA ASP A 229 8.28 8.67 7.06
C ASP A 229 7.86 7.82 8.28
N ALA A 230 6.95 6.86 8.08
CA ALA A 230 6.70 5.79 9.06
C ALA A 230 7.99 5.07 9.45
N PHE A 231 8.88 4.89 8.47
CA PHE A 231 10.17 4.29 8.71
C PHE A 231 11.09 5.21 9.53
N ASP A 232 11.99 4.61 10.28
CA ASP A 232 13.09 5.36 10.86
C ASP A 232 13.95 5.99 9.74
N PRO A 233 14.43 7.25 9.88
CA PRO A 233 15.28 7.89 8.88
C PRO A 233 16.55 7.11 8.51
N ALA A 234 16.97 6.15 9.34
CA ALA A 234 18.06 5.22 9.02
C ALA A 234 17.70 4.26 7.90
N PHE A 235 16.42 3.98 7.63
CA PHE A 235 15.91 3.14 6.56
C PHE A 235 15.36 3.95 5.38
N ALA A 236 14.71 5.09 5.67
CA ALA A 236 14.10 5.98 4.68
C ALA A 236 14.58 7.43 4.88
N PRO A 237 15.80 7.78 4.44
CA PRO A 237 16.29 9.16 4.56
C PRO A 237 15.60 10.14 3.62
N GLY A 238 14.97 9.67 2.54
CA GLY A 238 14.33 10.47 1.51
C GLY A 238 12.89 10.85 1.86
N VAL A 239 12.68 11.59 2.95
CA VAL A 239 11.38 12.11 3.39
C VAL A 239 11.49 13.57 3.78
N SER A 240 10.40 14.32 3.72
CA SER A 240 10.37 15.73 4.10
C SER A 240 10.45 15.90 5.64
N HIS A 241 9.69 15.09 6.38
CA HIS A 241 9.60 15.14 7.83
C HIS A 241 10.34 13.94 8.45
N HIS A 242 11.50 14.21 9.06
CA HIS A 242 12.27 13.14 9.70
C HIS A 242 11.89 13.02 11.18
N GLU A 243 11.31 11.89 11.55
CA GLU A 243 10.97 11.54 12.94
C GLU A 243 11.72 10.27 13.36
N PRO A 244 12.89 10.39 14.05
CA PRO A 244 13.65 9.24 14.52
C PRO A 244 12.88 8.36 15.51
N GLY A 245 13.23 7.08 15.59
CA GLY A 245 12.53 6.10 16.43
C GLY A 245 11.38 5.41 15.72
N GLY A 246 11.41 5.36 14.37
CA GLY A 246 10.39 4.79 13.52
C GLY A 246 10.51 3.29 13.30
N LEU A 247 9.68 2.80 12.37
CA LEU A 247 9.63 1.40 11.99
C LEU A 247 10.86 0.99 11.18
N THR A 248 11.28 -0.25 11.34
CA THR A 248 12.25 -0.89 10.45
C THR A 248 11.52 -1.42 9.20
N SER A 249 12.25 -1.57 8.10
CA SER A 249 11.72 -2.20 6.88
C SER A 249 11.17 -3.60 7.16
N ARG A 250 11.80 -4.38 8.05
CA ARG A 250 11.35 -5.72 8.42
C ARG A 250 10.02 -5.73 9.17
N GLN A 251 9.80 -4.77 10.06
CA GLN A 251 8.54 -4.64 10.78
C GLN A 251 7.37 -4.35 9.85
N VAL A 252 7.54 -3.44 8.89
CA VAL A 252 6.47 -3.11 7.91
C VAL A 252 6.21 -4.29 6.96
N ILE A 253 7.25 -4.94 6.44
CA ILE A 253 7.09 -6.16 5.63
C ILE A 253 6.32 -7.23 6.41
N HIS A 254 6.69 -7.47 7.67
CA HIS A 254 6.02 -8.46 8.53
C HIS A 254 4.55 -8.11 8.78
N LEU A 255 4.25 -6.83 9.03
CA LEU A 255 2.87 -6.36 9.18
C LEU A 255 2.06 -6.68 7.91
N ILE A 256 2.55 -6.27 6.73
CA ILE A 256 1.89 -6.50 5.44
C ILE A 256 1.66 -8.00 5.20
N GLN A 257 2.68 -8.84 5.44
CA GLN A 257 2.60 -10.28 5.19
C GLN A 257 1.56 -10.98 6.07
N ASN A 258 1.36 -10.51 7.30
CA ASN A 258 0.44 -11.10 8.27
C ASN A 258 -0.98 -10.52 8.23
N LEU A 259 -1.27 -9.56 7.36
CA LEU A 259 -2.64 -9.05 7.19
C LEU A 259 -3.59 -10.15 6.74
N ASP A 260 -4.68 -10.34 7.48
CA ASP A 260 -5.83 -11.16 7.11
C ASP A 260 -6.97 -10.23 6.67
N ALA A 261 -6.93 -9.85 5.41
CA ALA A 261 -7.84 -8.86 4.82
C ALA A 261 -7.91 -8.96 3.30
N GLU A 262 -9.05 -8.57 2.70
CA GLU A 262 -9.15 -8.29 1.28
C GLU A 262 -8.61 -6.89 0.99
N ILE A 263 -7.38 -6.77 0.49
CA ILE A 263 -6.79 -5.47 0.15
C ILE A 263 -7.38 -5.02 -1.19
N ILE A 264 -8.08 -3.88 -1.20
CA ILE A 264 -8.78 -3.31 -2.36
C ILE A 264 -8.03 -2.15 -3.00
N GLY A 265 -7.10 -1.57 -2.29
CA GLY A 265 -6.27 -0.46 -2.73
C GLY A 265 -5.15 -0.17 -1.76
N ALA A 266 -4.15 0.56 -2.24
CA ALA A 266 -3.07 1.08 -1.41
C ALA A 266 -2.47 2.34 -2.04
N ASP A 267 -1.81 3.14 -1.21
CA ASP A 267 -0.87 4.17 -1.66
C ASP A 267 0.47 4.09 -0.94
N ILE A 268 1.49 4.65 -1.58
CA ILE A 268 2.79 4.99 -0.99
C ILE A 268 3.00 6.47 -1.22
N VAL A 269 3.20 7.25 -0.15
CA VAL A 269 3.26 8.71 -0.17
C VAL A 269 4.50 9.25 0.56
N GLU A 270 4.74 10.55 0.44
CA GLU A 270 5.77 11.33 1.15
C GLU A 270 7.23 10.91 0.88
N TYR A 271 7.49 10.02 -0.08
CA TYR A 271 8.86 9.87 -0.56
C TYR A 271 9.31 11.17 -1.23
N ASN A 272 10.34 11.81 -0.68
CA ASN A 272 10.92 13.03 -1.24
C ASN A 272 12.30 12.76 -1.87
N PRO A 273 12.39 12.64 -3.20
CA PRO A 273 13.66 12.36 -3.90
C PRO A 273 14.74 13.39 -3.68
N LYS A 274 14.37 14.66 -3.40
CA LYS A 274 15.34 15.73 -3.13
C LYS A 274 16.11 15.53 -1.82
N ARG A 275 15.61 14.65 -0.95
CA ARG A 275 16.20 14.33 0.35
C ARG A 275 16.86 12.95 0.37
N ASP A 276 16.67 12.16 -0.70
CA ASP A 276 17.14 10.79 -0.72
C ASP A 276 18.65 10.69 -0.95
N PHE A 277 19.25 9.65 -0.40
CA PHE A 277 20.66 9.34 -0.57
C PHE A 277 20.80 8.06 -1.42
N GLN A 278 21.41 8.17 -2.61
CA GLN A 278 21.65 7.03 -3.50
C GLN A 278 20.38 6.20 -3.83
N ASN A 279 19.24 6.86 -3.88
CA ASN A 279 17.91 6.23 -4.12
C ASN A 279 17.53 5.16 -3.08
N MET A 280 18.10 5.20 -1.87
CA MET A 280 17.81 4.20 -0.82
C MET A 280 16.33 4.13 -0.50
N THR A 281 15.67 5.29 -0.38
CA THR A 281 14.23 5.37 -0.08
C THR A 281 13.40 4.95 -1.28
N ALA A 282 13.81 5.25 -2.52
CA ALA A 282 13.16 4.76 -3.73
C ALA A 282 13.15 3.22 -3.77
N PHE A 283 14.29 2.57 -3.48
CA PHE A 283 14.38 1.11 -3.39
C PHE A 283 13.52 0.53 -2.27
N LEU A 284 13.44 1.21 -1.12
CA LEU A 284 12.56 0.79 -0.03
C LEU A 284 11.08 0.91 -0.44
N ALA A 285 10.69 2.02 -1.05
CA ALA A 285 9.32 2.22 -1.56
C ALA A 285 8.96 1.16 -2.62
N ALA A 286 9.86 0.87 -3.57
CA ALA A 286 9.70 -0.19 -4.56
C ALA A 286 9.57 -1.58 -3.89
N LYS A 287 10.32 -1.84 -2.81
CA LYS A 287 10.19 -3.08 -2.02
C LYS A 287 8.82 -3.16 -1.36
N MET A 288 8.33 -2.10 -0.72
CA MET A 288 7.00 -2.07 -0.10
C MET A 288 5.90 -2.24 -1.15
N MET A 289 6.00 -1.54 -2.29
CA MET A 289 5.10 -1.71 -3.42
C MET A 289 4.99 -3.19 -3.83
N LYS A 290 6.12 -3.86 -3.98
CA LYS A 290 6.16 -5.28 -4.36
C LYS A 290 5.50 -6.20 -3.32
N GLU A 291 5.72 -5.97 -2.04
CA GLU A 291 5.10 -6.76 -0.95
C GLU A 291 3.57 -6.53 -0.90
N ILE A 292 3.12 -5.27 -1.01
CA ILE A 292 1.69 -4.95 -1.01
C ILE A 292 1.00 -5.51 -2.26
N LEU A 293 1.59 -5.33 -3.45
CA LEU A 293 1.04 -5.89 -4.69
C LEU A 293 0.93 -7.41 -4.63
N GLY A 294 1.94 -8.10 -4.06
CA GLY A 294 1.90 -9.54 -3.84
C GLY A 294 0.77 -10.00 -2.90
N LYS A 295 0.35 -9.16 -1.97
CA LYS A 295 -0.82 -9.43 -1.09
C LYS A 295 -2.15 -9.07 -1.76
N MET A 296 -2.15 -8.14 -2.71
CA MET A 296 -3.35 -7.75 -3.47
C MET A 296 -3.73 -8.78 -4.52
N LEU A 297 -2.77 -9.54 -5.07
CA LEU A 297 -2.99 -10.62 -6.03
C LEU A 297 -3.64 -11.82 -5.36
#